data_991b8c46151e2328287430bbd7efd41f
#
_entry.id   991b8c46151e2328287430bbd7efd41f
#
_cell.length_a   1.000
_cell.length_b   1.000
_cell.length_c   1.000
_cell.angle_alpha   90.00
_cell.angle_beta   90.00
_cell.angle_gamma   90.00
#
_symmetry.space_group_name_H-M   'P 1'
#
loop_
_entity.id
_entity.type
_entity.pdbx_description
1 polymer ?
#
loop_
_entity_poly.entity_id
_entity_poly.type
_entity_poly.pdbx_seq_one_letter_code
_entity_poly.pdbx_strand_id
1 'polypeptide(L)'
;MRRHFLKQVAGATLGLHATALVAPLHAAPAPEAADAKVLRYAFQIAETGFDPPQLSDLYSRTITAHIFEALYHYDHLARPVKLKPLTAAAMPEVSEDFRTWTIRLKPGIFFADDPAFKGRKRELVAQDYVYSFKRFADPALKSPGWSSLEDAGIVGLKALREQALKGKQAFDYDREIEGLRALDRYTLQLRLEQGRPHLLQALLTGSDLYGAVAREVIEHYPGKAMEHPVGTGPFRLDAWRRSSKMVLVRNPSYRERFYDAEPAPDDAEGQALLARFKGRRIPMVDRVEIAVIEENQPRWLSFLANEQDFIERVPADFITQAMPNGHVAPNLAKRGIKGLRIVGPESTMTVFNMDDPVVGGYTPDKIALRRAISLAIDVDREIRLVRRGQGIPAQSPVVPHTTGYEAQFKSSMGEFDPARAMALLDIHGYVDKDGDGWRELPDGSPLTLTRLTQPDNASRQLDEILQKNLAAIGLRIEFKAAKWPENLKSARGGKFQMWGVGSMADKPDAQSALQRLYGPATGGQNLSRFKLPAFDRIYERMQALPDGPERLALIHEAKRIAATYLPYRNHVHRLLTDMAHPWMIGYRRALFWQDWWHYVDVDMSQKPKS
;
A
#
# COMPACT_ATOMS: atom_id res chain seq x y z
N MET A 1 62.10 -39.85 1.58
CA MET A 1 62.67 -41.03 0.94
C MET A 1 61.71 -41.55 -0.09
N ARG A 2 61.96 -41.33 -1.38
CA ARG A 2 62.34 -42.30 -2.42
C ARG A 2 61.54 -43.61 -2.35
N ARG A 3 60.82 -44.01 -3.36
CA ARG A 3 60.94 -44.29 -4.79
C ARG A 3 60.01 -45.46 -5.16
N HIS A 4 59.33 -45.34 -6.27
CA HIS A 4 59.18 -46.26 -7.44
C HIS A 4 58.53 -47.64 -7.28
N PHE A 5 57.55 -47.99 -8.16
CA PHE A 5 57.67 -48.86 -9.37
C PHE A 5 56.26 -49.10 -9.96
N LEU A 6 55.94 -48.68 -11.07
CA LEU A 6 55.89 -49.19 -12.44
C LEU A 6 55.01 -50.46 -12.71
N LYS A 7 54.02 -50.23 -13.61
CA LYS A 7 53.49 -51.08 -14.70
C LYS A 7 52.70 -52.37 -14.40
N GLN A 8 51.48 -52.41 -14.89
CA GLN A 8 51.11 -53.33 -16.00
C GLN A 8 49.79 -52.94 -16.66
N VAL A 9 49.77 -53.08 -18.00
CA VAL A 9 48.71 -52.80 -18.95
C VAL A 9 47.83 -54.05 -19.08
N ALA A 10 46.48 -53.88 -19.06
CA ALA A 10 45.55 -54.83 -19.70
C ALA A 10 44.33 -54.06 -20.20
N GLY A 11 44.07 -54.19 -21.48
CA GLY A 11 42.99 -53.48 -22.17
C GLY A 11 41.59 -54.05 -21.84
N ALA A 12 40.67 -53.14 -21.83
CA ALA A 12 39.24 -53.47 -21.92
C ALA A 12 38.53 -52.38 -22.73
N THR A 13 37.86 -52.80 -23.75
CA THR A 13 37.04 -52.02 -24.69
C THR A 13 35.95 -51.24 -23.98
N LEU A 14 35.99 -49.91 -24.10
CA LEU A 14 34.91 -49.02 -23.65
C LEU A 14 33.88 -48.86 -24.75
N GLY A 15 32.69 -49.33 -24.48
CA GLY A 15 31.47 -48.91 -25.22
C GLY A 15 31.12 -47.49 -24.80
N LEU A 16 31.15 -46.54 -25.76
CA LEU A 16 30.63 -45.17 -25.56
C LEU A 16 29.11 -45.21 -25.51
N HIS A 17 28.51 -45.07 -24.33
CA HIS A 17 27.14 -44.62 -24.18
C HIS A 17 27.18 -43.08 -24.10
N ALA A 18 26.81 -42.43 -25.21
CA ALA A 18 26.58 -40.99 -25.23
C ALA A 18 25.22 -40.69 -24.56
N THR A 19 25.25 -40.38 -23.26
CA THR A 19 24.12 -39.72 -22.58
C THR A 19 24.09 -38.26 -23.01
N ALA A 20 23.19 -37.93 -23.95
CA ALA A 20 22.91 -36.54 -24.28
C ALA A 20 22.26 -35.86 -23.07
N LEU A 21 23.02 -35.00 -22.38
CA LEU A 21 22.49 -34.03 -21.46
C LEU A 21 21.66 -33.01 -22.28
N VAL A 22 20.35 -33.15 -22.27
CA VAL A 22 19.45 -32.11 -22.73
C VAL A 22 19.48 -30.99 -21.68
N ALA A 23 20.29 -29.99 -21.91
CA ALA A 23 20.21 -28.74 -21.20
C ALA A 23 18.85 -28.07 -21.53
N PRO A 24 18.11 -27.52 -20.55
CA PRO A 24 16.90 -26.77 -20.88
C PRO A 24 17.29 -25.58 -21.76
N LEU A 25 16.77 -25.54 -22.98
CA LEU A 25 16.84 -24.36 -23.81
C LEU A 25 16.12 -23.21 -23.06
N HIS A 26 16.91 -22.33 -22.45
CA HIS A 26 16.43 -21.02 -22.13
C HIS A 26 16.22 -20.32 -23.49
N ALA A 27 14.96 -20.06 -23.84
CA ALA A 27 14.64 -19.26 -24.99
C ALA A 27 15.41 -17.92 -24.85
N ALA A 28 16.27 -17.62 -25.83
CA ALA A 28 16.92 -16.32 -25.91
C ALA A 28 15.82 -15.25 -25.92
N PRO A 29 16.01 -14.10 -25.25
CA PRO A 29 15.05 -13.01 -25.32
C PRO A 29 14.87 -12.64 -26.78
N ALA A 30 13.60 -12.49 -27.21
CA ALA A 30 13.27 -12.04 -28.55
C ALA A 30 14.02 -10.72 -28.83
N PRO A 31 14.57 -10.51 -30.05
CA PRO A 31 15.28 -9.29 -30.37
C PRO A 31 14.37 -8.10 -30.09
N GLU A 32 14.87 -7.12 -29.33
CA GLU A 32 14.18 -5.85 -29.10
C GLU A 32 13.88 -5.24 -30.48
N ALA A 33 12.60 -5.07 -30.79
CA ALA A 33 12.23 -4.26 -31.93
C ALA A 33 12.78 -2.85 -31.63
N ALA A 34 13.59 -2.31 -32.53
CA ALA A 34 14.29 -1.02 -32.35
C ALA A 34 13.36 0.16 -32.03
N ASP A 35 12.07 0.00 -32.26
CA ASP A 35 11.01 1.00 -32.01
C ASP A 35 10.10 0.70 -30.80
N ALA A 36 10.43 -0.31 -29.95
CA ALA A 36 9.60 -0.65 -28.81
C ALA A 36 9.59 0.49 -27.76
N LYS A 37 8.40 0.89 -27.34
CA LYS A 37 8.20 1.90 -26.29
C LYS A 37 8.43 1.28 -24.91
N VAL A 38 9.60 1.52 -24.34
CA VAL A 38 10.00 1.00 -23.04
C VAL A 38 9.90 2.08 -21.98
N LEU A 39 9.09 1.84 -20.94
CA LEU A 39 9.07 2.62 -19.70
C LEU A 39 10.09 2.03 -18.73
N ARG A 40 11.07 2.84 -18.30
CA ARG A 40 12.09 2.46 -17.32
C ARG A 40 11.81 3.14 -15.99
N TYR A 41 11.80 2.34 -14.92
CA TYR A 41 11.38 2.77 -13.60
C TYR A 41 12.19 2.09 -12.51
N ALA A 42 12.30 2.67 -11.33
CA ALA A 42 12.98 2.06 -10.19
C ALA A 42 12.10 1.95 -8.95
N PHE A 43 12.12 0.78 -8.32
CA PHE A 43 11.56 0.56 -7.00
C PHE A 43 12.59 0.85 -5.90
N GLN A 44 12.11 1.39 -4.78
CA GLN A 44 12.93 1.74 -3.61
C GLN A 44 13.09 0.57 -2.63
N ILE A 45 12.25 -0.44 -2.72
CA ILE A 45 12.24 -1.63 -1.87
C ILE A 45 11.96 -2.81 -2.78
N ALA A 46 12.59 -3.94 -2.48
CA ALA A 46 12.36 -5.17 -3.21
C ALA A 46 10.94 -5.71 -3.01
N GLU A 47 10.44 -6.34 -4.05
CA GLU A 47 9.17 -7.06 -4.08
C GLU A 47 9.22 -8.35 -3.26
N THR A 48 8.06 -8.84 -2.82
CA THR A 48 7.94 -10.12 -2.09
C THR A 48 7.42 -11.26 -2.98
N GLY A 49 6.67 -10.97 -4.02
CA GLY A 49 6.06 -11.91 -4.96
C GLY A 49 4.78 -11.37 -5.56
N PHE A 50 3.99 -12.21 -6.27
CA PHE A 50 2.89 -11.71 -7.11
C PHE A 50 1.58 -12.50 -6.98
N ASP A 51 1.31 -13.10 -5.83
CA ASP A 51 0.05 -13.77 -5.55
C ASP A 51 -0.87 -12.87 -4.69
N PRO A 52 -1.98 -12.33 -5.23
CA PRO A 52 -2.78 -11.28 -4.60
C PRO A 52 -3.16 -11.52 -3.12
N PRO A 53 -3.66 -12.70 -2.69
CA PRO A 53 -4.05 -12.89 -1.29
C PRO A 53 -2.89 -12.91 -0.30
N GLN A 54 -1.63 -12.99 -0.76
CA GLN A 54 -0.44 -13.05 0.09
C GLN A 54 0.32 -11.72 0.16
N LEU A 55 -0.15 -10.68 -0.54
CA LEU A 55 0.56 -9.40 -0.66
C LEU A 55 0.16 -8.40 0.43
N SER A 56 1.15 -7.63 0.89
CA SER A 56 0.95 -6.47 1.75
C SER A 56 1.84 -5.27 1.37
N ASP A 57 2.88 -5.49 0.57
CA ASP A 57 3.82 -4.44 0.19
C ASP A 57 3.40 -3.71 -1.09
N LEU A 58 3.73 -2.42 -1.16
CA LEU A 58 3.34 -1.55 -2.26
C LEU A 58 3.93 -1.99 -3.61
N TYR A 59 5.18 -2.46 -3.63
CA TYR A 59 5.91 -2.73 -4.86
C TYR A 59 5.43 -4.00 -5.56
N SER A 60 5.17 -5.07 -4.80
CA SER A 60 4.50 -6.26 -5.32
C SER A 60 3.11 -5.92 -5.85
N ARG A 61 2.34 -5.13 -5.11
CA ARG A 61 1.00 -4.66 -5.50
C ARG A 61 1.03 -3.80 -6.76
N THR A 62 2.07 -3.00 -6.97
CA THR A 62 2.23 -2.24 -8.22
C THR A 62 2.38 -3.17 -9.44
N ILE A 63 3.10 -4.27 -9.30
CA ILE A 63 3.22 -5.27 -10.38
C ILE A 63 1.88 -5.96 -10.65
N THR A 64 1.24 -6.47 -9.61
CA THR A 64 -0.01 -7.22 -9.74
C THR A 64 -1.16 -6.37 -10.27
N ALA A 65 -1.18 -5.06 -9.98
CA ALA A 65 -2.15 -4.11 -10.52
C ALA A 65 -2.16 -4.02 -12.05
N HIS A 66 -1.06 -4.40 -12.70
CA HIS A 66 -0.94 -4.36 -14.16
C HIS A 66 -1.12 -5.73 -14.82
N ILE A 67 -1.13 -6.81 -14.02
CA ILE A 67 -1.29 -8.19 -14.48
C ILE A 67 -2.72 -8.69 -14.27
N PHE A 68 -3.32 -8.36 -13.12
CA PHE A 68 -4.69 -8.75 -12.80
C PHE A 68 -5.68 -7.61 -13.02
N GLU A 69 -6.96 -7.93 -13.07
CA GLU A 69 -8.03 -6.94 -13.15
C GLU A 69 -9.15 -7.26 -12.15
N ALA A 70 -9.52 -6.23 -11.36
CA ALA A 70 -10.70 -6.26 -10.51
C ALA A 70 -11.99 -6.01 -11.31
N LEU A 71 -13.12 -6.05 -10.63
CA LEU A 71 -14.44 -5.77 -11.23
C LEU A 71 -14.57 -4.30 -11.66
N TYR A 72 -14.03 -3.40 -10.84
CA TYR A 72 -14.07 -1.94 -11.03
C TYR A 72 -12.69 -1.33 -10.87
N HIS A 73 -12.52 -0.12 -11.37
CA HIS A 73 -11.28 0.67 -11.22
C HIS A 73 -11.59 2.15 -11.02
N TYR A 74 -10.60 2.90 -10.55
CA TYR A 74 -10.69 4.35 -10.51
C TYR A 74 -10.40 4.96 -11.88
N ASP A 75 -11.19 5.99 -12.26
CA ASP A 75 -10.86 6.80 -13.42
C ASP A 75 -9.50 7.48 -13.22
N HIS A 76 -8.63 7.41 -14.22
CA HIS A 76 -7.25 7.89 -14.12
C HIS A 76 -7.15 9.39 -13.82
N LEU A 77 -8.01 10.21 -14.41
CA LEU A 77 -7.95 11.67 -14.29
C LEU A 77 -9.01 12.28 -13.38
N ALA A 78 -10.09 11.57 -13.05
CA ALA A 78 -11.20 12.16 -12.29
C ALA A 78 -10.74 12.66 -10.91
N ARG A 79 -11.04 13.91 -10.63
CA ARG A 79 -10.85 14.57 -9.33
C ARG A 79 -12.09 15.43 -9.04
N PRO A 80 -12.93 15.09 -8.05
CA PRO A 80 -12.84 13.95 -7.14
C PRO A 80 -12.77 12.60 -7.85
N VAL A 81 -12.23 11.58 -7.16
CA VAL A 81 -12.09 10.23 -7.72
C VAL A 81 -13.42 9.61 -8.10
N LYS A 82 -13.47 8.93 -9.24
CA LYS A 82 -14.66 8.29 -9.79
C LYS A 82 -14.37 6.82 -10.08
N LEU A 83 -15.33 5.95 -9.76
CA LEU A 83 -15.25 4.52 -10.08
C LEU A 83 -15.92 4.24 -11.43
N LYS A 84 -15.32 3.33 -12.19
CA LYS A 84 -15.79 2.86 -13.50
C LYS A 84 -15.77 1.33 -13.56
N PRO A 85 -16.66 0.70 -14.34
CA PRO A 85 -16.59 -0.74 -14.61
C PRO A 85 -15.31 -1.10 -15.37
N LEU A 86 -14.58 -2.13 -14.90
CA LEU A 86 -13.37 -2.64 -15.56
C LEU A 86 -13.68 -3.96 -16.26
N THR A 87 -13.80 -5.06 -15.50
CA THR A 87 -14.28 -6.34 -16.03
C THR A 87 -15.79 -6.49 -15.88
N ALA A 88 -16.41 -5.74 -14.97
CA ALA A 88 -17.86 -5.61 -14.89
C ALA A 88 -18.43 -4.88 -16.11
N ALA A 89 -19.61 -5.29 -16.55
CA ALA A 89 -20.32 -4.70 -17.70
C ALA A 89 -20.94 -3.33 -17.36
N ALA A 90 -21.40 -3.15 -16.12
CA ALA A 90 -22.03 -1.95 -15.60
C ALA A 90 -21.74 -1.79 -14.11
N MET A 91 -22.24 -0.70 -13.50
CA MET A 91 -22.25 -0.57 -12.04
C MET A 91 -23.11 -1.69 -11.44
N PRO A 92 -22.85 -2.13 -10.19
CA PRO A 92 -23.54 -3.25 -9.59
C PRO A 92 -25.03 -2.95 -9.34
N GLU A 93 -25.86 -3.96 -9.43
CA GLU A 93 -27.22 -3.91 -8.88
C GLU A 93 -27.12 -4.17 -7.37
N VAL A 94 -27.61 -3.22 -6.56
CA VAL A 94 -27.47 -3.26 -5.10
C VAL A 94 -28.85 -3.18 -4.47
N SER A 95 -29.13 -4.06 -3.49
CA SER A 95 -30.37 -4.00 -2.69
C SER A 95 -30.42 -2.72 -1.83
N GLU A 96 -31.62 -2.24 -1.50
CA GLU A 96 -31.83 -1.03 -0.70
C GLU A 96 -31.13 -1.07 0.66
N ASP A 97 -31.01 -2.26 1.24
CA ASP A 97 -30.32 -2.50 2.51
C ASP A 97 -28.79 -2.70 2.38
N PHE A 98 -28.24 -2.55 1.17
CA PHE A 98 -26.82 -2.74 0.84
C PHE A 98 -26.26 -4.13 1.20
N ARG A 99 -27.11 -5.15 1.31
CA ARG A 99 -26.68 -6.51 1.67
C ARG A 99 -26.48 -7.42 0.48
N THR A 100 -27.16 -7.17 -0.63
CA THR A 100 -27.04 -7.98 -1.84
C THR A 100 -26.46 -7.15 -2.98
N TRP A 101 -25.38 -7.65 -3.57
CA TRP A 101 -24.66 -7.03 -4.67
C TRP A 101 -24.59 -7.99 -5.85
N THR A 102 -25.18 -7.62 -6.96
CA THR A 102 -25.15 -8.43 -8.19
C THR A 102 -24.34 -7.73 -9.26
N ILE A 103 -23.32 -8.38 -9.77
CA ILE A 103 -22.36 -7.84 -10.73
C ILE A 103 -22.37 -8.70 -11.98
N ARG A 104 -22.55 -8.09 -13.15
CA ARG A 104 -22.48 -8.74 -14.45
C ARG A 104 -21.10 -8.49 -15.07
N LEU A 105 -20.43 -9.54 -15.53
CA LEU A 105 -19.14 -9.45 -16.20
C LEU A 105 -19.31 -9.18 -17.69
N LYS A 106 -18.33 -8.52 -18.29
CA LYS A 106 -18.18 -8.44 -19.75
C LYS A 106 -17.73 -9.81 -20.28
N PRO A 107 -18.41 -10.40 -21.26
CA PRO A 107 -17.89 -11.58 -21.96
C PRO A 107 -16.68 -11.23 -22.83
N GLY A 108 -15.89 -12.22 -23.24
CA GLY A 108 -14.76 -12.05 -24.15
C GLY A 108 -13.49 -11.48 -23.51
N ILE A 109 -13.38 -11.51 -22.17
CA ILE A 109 -12.15 -11.18 -21.46
C ILE A 109 -11.36 -12.48 -21.24
N PHE A 110 -10.07 -12.49 -21.63
CA PHE A 110 -9.24 -13.71 -21.56
C PHE A 110 -8.03 -13.48 -20.65
N PHE A 111 -7.65 -14.54 -19.95
CA PHE A 111 -6.35 -14.58 -19.26
C PHE A 111 -5.19 -14.58 -20.27
N ALA A 112 -4.02 -14.11 -19.87
CA ALA A 112 -2.80 -14.30 -20.62
C ALA A 112 -2.55 -15.81 -20.86
N ASP A 113 -1.98 -16.14 -22.02
CA ASP A 113 -1.69 -17.54 -22.34
C ASP A 113 -0.67 -18.12 -21.33
N ASP A 114 -0.95 -19.34 -20.86
CA ASP A 114 -0.11 -20.06 -19.91
C ASP A 114 -0.18 -21.58 -20.17
N PRO A 115 0.90 -22.35 -19.91
CA PRO A 115 0.91 -23.82 -20.02
C PRO A 115 -0.21 -24.52 -19.25
N ALA A 116 -0.69 -23.95 -18.14
CA ALA A 116 -1.82 -24.47 -17.37
C ALA A 116 -3.09 -24.62 -18.20
N PHE A 117 -3.27 -23.81 -19.25
CA PHE A 117 -4.45 -23.85 -20.13
C PHE A 117 -4.31 -24.82 -21.31
N LYS A 118 -3.17 -25.51 -21.44
CA LYS A 118 -2.94 -26.54 -22.47
C LYS A 118 -3.22 -26.04 -23.90
N GLY A 119 -2.80 -24.81 -24.20
CA GLY A 119 -2.98 -24.17 -25.51
C GLY A 119 -4.38 -23.64 -25.81
N ARG A 120 -5.30 -23.64 -24.83
CA ARG A 120 -6.66 -23.11 -24.99
C ARG A 120 -6.75 -21.69 -24.50
N LYS A 121 -7.51 -20.84 -25.17
CA LYS A 121 -7.89 -19.52 -24.65
C LYS A 121 -8.79 -19.68 -23.42
N ARG A 122 -8.39 -19.10 -22.29
CA ARG A 122 -9.13 -19.18 -21.01
C ARG A 122 -9.87 -17.89 -20.74
N GLU A 123 -11.18 -17.92 -20.91
CA GLU A 123 -12.04 -16.76 -20.67
C GLU A 123 -12.32 -16.57 -19.18
N LEU A 124 -12.35 -15.30 -18.76
CA LEU A 124 -12.74 -14.89 -17.41
C LEU A 124 -14.23 -15.13 -17.19
N VAL A 125 -14.57 -15.80 -16.10
CA VAL A 125 -15.95 -16.08 -15.69
C VAL A 125 -16.20 -15.70 -14.23
N ALA A 126 -17.47 -15.63 -13.82
CA ALA A 126 -17.85 -15.25 -12.44
C ALA A 126 -17.22 -16.16 -11.36
N GLN A 127 -17.07 -17.45 -11.68
CA GLN A 127 -16.47 -18.43 -10.78
C GLN A 127 -15.00 -18.10 -10.44
N ASP A 128 -14.28 -17.40 -11.32
CA ASP A 128 -12.89 -17.00 -11.06
C ASP A 128 -12.81 -15.98 -9.92
N TYR A 129 -13.77 -15.06 -9.84
CA TYR A 129 -13.89 -14.15 -8.71
C TYR A 129 -14.31 -14.86 -7.42
N VAL A 130 -15.25 -15.81 -7.50
CA VAL A 130 -15.62 -16.66 -6.35
C VAL A 130 -14.39 -17.36 -5.79
N TYR A 131 -13.61 -18.00 -6.67
CA TYR A 131 -12.36 -18.65 -6.29
C TYR A 131 -11.35 -17.68 -5.68
N SER A 132 -11.12 -16.53 -6.33
CA SER A 132 -10.16 -15.51 -5.88
C SER A 132 -10.48 -14.96 -4.49
N PHE A 133 -11.75 -14.62 -4.22
CA PHE A 133 -12.16 -14.17 -2.90
C PHE A 133 -12.03 -15.25 -1.82
N LYS A 134 -12.38 -16.51 -2.15
CA LYS A 134 -12.18 -17.63 -1.22
C LYS A 134 -10.73 -17.83 -0.82
N ARG A 135 -9.77 -17.53 -1.71
CA ARG A 135 -8.33 -17.66 -1.41
C ARG A 135 -7.88 -16.77 -0.24
N PHE A 136 -8.49 -15.61 -0.03
CA PHE A 136 -8.20 -14.79 1.15
C PHE A 136 -8.63 -15.47 2.45
N ALA A 137 -9.66 -16.30 2.42
CA ALA A 137 -10.15 -17.04 3.56
C ALA A 137 -9.36 -18.32 3.86
N ASP A 138 -8.52 -18.80 2.94
CA ASP A 138 -7.68 -19.98 3.15
C ASP A 138 -6.62 -19.73 4.24
N PRO A 139 -6.68 -20.45 5.39
CA PRO A 139 -5.70 -20.28 6.46
C PRO A 139 -4.25 -20.58 6.05
N ALA A 140 -4.06 -21.48 5.07
CA ALA A 140 -2.72 -21.87 4.60
C ALA A 140 -1.98 -20.71 3.94
N LEU A 141 -2.70 -19.79 3.29
CA LEU A 141 -2.13 -18.61 2.62
C LEU A 141 -1.73 -17.49 3.61
N LYS A 142 -2.22 -17.55 4.85
CA LYS A 142 -1.94 -16.52 5.88
C LYS A 142 -2.19 -15.10 5.38
N SER A 143 -3.26 -14.92 4.63
CA SER A 143 -3.56 -13.68 3.91
C SER A 143 -3.57 -12.46 4.84
N PRO A 144 -2.74 -11.44 4.58
CA PRO A 144 -2.82 -10.16 5.30
C PRO A 144 -4.12 -9.39 4.97
N GLY A 145 -4.76 -9.68 3.84
CA GLY A 145 -6.02 -9.08 3.41
C GLY A 145 -7.28 -9.74 3.99
N TRP A 146 -7.14 -10.84 4.76
CA TRP A 146 -8.29 -11.53 5.35
C TRP A 146 -9.19 -10.61 6.19
N SER A 147 -8.59 -9.74 6.99
CA SER A 147 -9.37 -8.83 7.85
C SER A 147 -10.34 -7.93 7.07
N SER A 148 -10.00 -7.55 5.85
CA SER A 148 -10.89 -6.74 5.01
C SER A 148 -12.12 -7.54 4.52
N LEU A 149 -11.94 -8.82 4.21
CA LEU A 149 -13.05 -9.70 3.82
C LEU A 149 -13.90 -10.09 5.04
N GLU A 150 -13.27 -10.31 6.18
CA GLU A 150 -13.98 -10.57 7.44
C GLU A 150 -14.85 -9.38 7.85
N ASP A 151 -14.31 -8.16 7.75
CA ASP A 151 -15.03 -6.91 8.03
C ASP A 151 -16.20 -6.67 7.04
N ALA A 152 -16.06 -7.09 5.79
CA ALA A 152 -17.16 -7.02 4.83
C ALA A 152 -18.33 -7.92 5.20
N GLY A 153 -18.11 -9.00 5.93
CA GLY A 153 -19.16 -9.89 6.42
C GLY A 153 -19.84 -10.68 5.32
N ILE A 154 -19.06 -11.30 4.41
CA ILE A 154 -19.61 -12.20 3.36
C ILE A 154 -20.19 -13.45 4.01
N VAL A 155 -21.51 -13.67 3.83
CA VAL A 155 -22.25 -14.76 4.50
C VAL A 155 -21.59 -16.12 4.24
N GLY A 156 -21.26 -16.83 5.31
CA GLY A 156 -20.68 -18.18 5.27
C GLY A 156 -19.17 -18.24 5.04
N LEU A 157 -18.50 -17.16 4.62
CA LEU A 157 -17.07 -17.17 4.32
C LEU A 157 -16.21 -17.34 5.58
N LYS A 158 -16.57 -16.68 6.68
CA LYS A 158 -15.92 -16.85 7.98
C LYS A 158 -16.08 -18.27 8.52
N ALA A 159 -17.26 -18.83 8.45
CA ALA A 159 -17.54 -20.19 8.89
C ALA A 159 -16.71 -21.23 8.08
N LEU A 160 -16.57 -21.03 6.78
CA LEU A 160 -15.74 -21.88 5.93
C LEU A 160 -14.25 -21.86 6.37
N ARG A 161 -13.71 -20.67 6.68
CA ARG A 161 -12.35 -20.51 7.23
C ARG A 161 -12.20 -21.20 8.60
N GLU A 162 -13.13 -20.96 9.51
CA GLU A 162 -13.08 -21.54 10.85
C GLU A 162 -13.13 -23.07 10.81
N GLN A 163 -13.90 -23.65 9.89
CA GLN A 163 -13.95 -25.10 9.69
C GLN A 163 -12.58 -25.65 9.29
N ALA A 164 -11.88 -25.01 8.35
CA ALA A 164 -10.52 -25.41 7.94
C ALA A 164 -9.53 -25.31 9.11
N LEU A 165 -9.61 -24.24 9.92
CA LEU A 165 -8.76 -24.06 11.10
C LEU A 165 -9.00 -25.13 12.19
N LYS A 166 -10.25 -25.45 12.49
CA LYS A 166 -10.62 -26.44 13.53
C LYS A 166 -10.35 -27.88 13.07
N GLY A 167 -10.67 -28.18 11.81
CA GLY A 167 -10.53 -29.52 11.25
C GLY A 167 -9.11 -29.92 10.88
N LYS A 168 -8.16 -28.96 10.85
CA LYS A 168 -6.80 -29.15 10.30
C LYS A 168 -6.79 -29.79 8.90
N GLN A 169 -7.84 -29.50 8.12
CA GLN A 169 -8.04 -30.00 6.78
C GLN A 169 -7.68 -28.92 5.75
N ALA A 170 -7.45 -29.35 4.50
CA ALA A 170 -7.30 -28.43 3.38
C ALA A 170 -8.57 -27.56 3.25
N PHE A 171 -8.39 -26.29 2.88
CA PHE A 171 -9.51 -25.38 2.65
C PHE A 171 -10.35 -25.87 1.46
N ASP A 172 -11.66 -25.99 1.66
CA ASP A 172 -12.60 -26.50 0.66
C ASP A 172 -13.06 -25.36 -0.27
N TYR A 173 -12.38 -25.25 -1.41
CA TYR A 173 -12.70 -24.26 -2.45
C TYR A 173 -14.01 -24.57 -3.20
N ASP A 174 -14.46 -25.82 -3.21
CA ASP A 174 -15.63 -26.25 -3.96
C ASP A 174 -16.93 -26.12 -3.14
N ARG A 175 -16.81 -25.98 -1.83
CA ARG A 175 -17.97 -25.78 -0.96
C ARG A 175 -18.71 -24.48 -1.30
N GLU A 176 -19.94 -24.59 -1.71
CA GLU A 176 -20.82 -23.46 -1.93
C GLU A 176 -21.13 -22.73 -0.62
N ILE A 177 -21.10 -21.39 -0.66
CA ILE A 177 -21.53 -20.51 0.43
C ILE A 177 -22.56 -19.52 -0.10
N GLU A 178 -23.51 -19.17 0.76
CA GLU A 178 -24.61 -18.27 0.37
C GLU A 178 -24.11 -16.88 -0.04
N GLY A 179 -23.08 -16.39 0.64
CA GLY A 179 -22.57 -15.01 0.49
C GLY A 179 -21.73 -14.78 -0.75
N LEU A 180 -21.33 -15.81 -1.51
CA LEU A 180 -20.41 -15.64 -2.64
C LEU A 180 -20.70 -16.70 -3.70
N ARG A 181 -21.40 -16.32 -4.76
CA ARG A 181 -21.93 -17.24 -5.76
C ARG A 181 -21.77 -16.72 -7.19
N ALA A 182 -21.43 -17.61 -8.10
CA ALA A 182 -21.63 -17.41 -9.52
C ALA A 182 -23.05 -17.91 -9.86
N LEU A 183 -23.98 -17.00 -10.16
CA LEU A 183 -25.36 -17.35 -10.52
C LEU A 183 -25.44 -17.97 -11.90
N ASP A 184 -24.59 -17.51 -12.80
CA ASP A 184 -24.34 -18.05 -14.13
C ASP A 184 -22.89 -17.75 -14.53
N ARG A 185 -22.53 -18.02 -15.80
CA ARG A 185 -21.17 -17.85 -16.33
C ARG A 185 -20.61 -16.44 -16.10
N TYR A 186 -21.45 -15.41 -16.15
CA TYR A 186 -21.04 -14.01 -16.10
C TYR A 186 -21.68 -13.18 -14.98
N THR A 187 -22.46 -13.81 -14.09
CA THR A 187 -23.14 -13.11 -13.00
C THR A 187 -22.59 -13.55 -11.65
N LEU A 188 -21.90 -12.64 -10.98
CA LEU A 188 -21.42 -12.78 -9.61
C LEU A 188 -22.41 -12.13 -8.64
N GLN A 189 -22.74 -12.82 -7.55
CA GLN A 189 -23.53 -12.27 -6.46
C GLN A 189 -22.79 -12.37 -5.13
N LEU A 190 -22.77 -11.26 -4.39
CA LEU A 190 -22.34 -11.22 -2.99
C LEU A 190 -23.55 -10.96 -2.10
N ARG A 191 -23.62 -11.68 -0.95
CA ARG A 191 -24.56 -11.42 0.13
C ARG A 191 -23.79 -11.23 1.43
N LEU A 192 -24.15 -10.17 2.15
CA LEU A 192 -23.45 -9.72 3.35
C LEU A 192 -24.34 -9.89 4.58
N GLU A 193 -23.73 -10.12 5.73
CA GLU A 193 -24.41 -10.21 7.04
C GLU A 193 -25.06 -8.86 7.43
N GLN A 194 -24.42 -7.77 7.05
CA GLN A 194 -24.88 -6.40 7.29
C GLN A 194 -24.72 -5.55 6.03
N GLY A 195 -25.50 -4.49 5.90
CA GLY A 195 -25.39 -3.54 4.79
C GLY A 195 -24.03 -2.85 4.76
N ARG A 196 -23.38 -2.82 3.58
CA ARG A 196 -22.07 -2.20 3.36
C ARG A 196 -22.11 -1.28 2.13
N PRO A 197 -22.58 -0.04 2.25
CA PRO A 197 -22.69 0.90 1.12
C PRO A 197 -21.38 1.13 0.37
N HIS A 198 -20.24 1.00 1.06
CA HIS A 198 -18.90 1.23 0.51
C HIS A 198 -18.18 -0.05 0.03
N LEU A 199 -18.89 -1.18 -0.13
CA LEU A 199 -18.31 -2.46 -0.57
C LEU A 199 -17.57 -2.32 -1.91
N LEU A 200 -18.09 -1.49 -2.82
CA LEU A 200 -17.50 -1.25 -4.13
C LEU A 200 -16.04 -0.79 -4.01
N GLN A 201 -15.78 0.18 -3.14
CA GLN A 201 -14.43 0.69 -2.88
C GLN A 201 -13.60 -0.26 -2.02
N ALA A 202 -14.24 -1.04 -1.16
CA ALA A 202 -13.56 -1.86 -0.18
C ALA A 202 -12.98 -3.16 -0.76
N LEU A 203 -13.75 -3.84 -1.64
CA LEU A 203 -13.41 -5.19 -2.14
C LEU A 203 -13.54 -5.37 -3.64
N LEU A 204 -14.33 -4.54 -4.34
CA LEU A 204 -14.62 -4.77 -5.75
C LEU A 204 -13.74 -3.95 -6.68
N THR A 205 -12.87 -3.11 -6.10
CA THR A 205 -11.90 -2.24 -6.77
C THR A 205 -10.50 -2.58 -6.28
N GLY A 206 -9.47 -2.35 -7.10
CA GLY A 206 -8.08 -2.64 -6.74
C GLY A 206 -7.59 -3.93 -7.38
N SER A 207 -7.15 -3.79 -8.63
CA SER A 207 -6.63 -4.91 -9.45
C SER A 207 -5.41 -5.60 -8.84
N ASP A 208 -4.71 -4.91 -7.97
CA ASP A 208 -3.52 -5.39 -7.25
C ASP A 208 -3.81 -6.52 -6.25
N LEU A 209 -4.99 -6.50 -5.61
CA LEU A 209 -5.40 -7.49 -4.60
C LEU A 209 -6.64 -8.28 -5.02
N TYR A 210 -7.63 -7.62 -5.63
CA TYR A 210 -8.95 -8.20 -5.89
C TYR A 210 -9.16 -8.57 -7.35
N GLY A 211 -8.09 -8.62 -8.14
CA GLY A 211 -8.11 -9.14 -9.50
C GLY A 211 -8.34 -10.65 -9.51
N ALA A 212 -9.03 -11.12 -10.57
CA ALA A 212 -9.31 -12.55 -10.72
C ALA A 212 -8.06 -13.37 -11.04
N VAL A 213 -7.94 -14.54 -10.43
CA VAL A 213 -6.94 -15.56 -10.75
C VAL A 213 -7.63 -16.81 -11.29
N ALA A 214 -7.00 -17.48 -12.26
CA ALA A 214 -7.48 -18.74 -12.78
C ALA A 214 -7.06 -19.90 -11.86
N ARG A 215 -8.02 -20.73 -11.42
CA ARG A 215 -7.75 -21.87 -10.54
C ARG A 215 -6.73 -22.84 -11.15
N GLU A 216 -6.83 -23.07 -12.45
CA GLU A 216 -5.94 -23.97 -13.18
C GLU A 216 -4.46 -23.56 -13.09
N VAL A 217 -4.17 -22.25 -13.04
CA VAL A 217 -2.80 -21.73 -12.86
C VAL A 217 -2.30 -22.05 -11.45
N ILE A 218 -3.12 -21.78 -10.44
CA ILE A 218 -2.75 -22.03 -9.04
C ILE A 218 -2.50 -23.53 -8.79
N GLU A 219 -3.30 -24.40 -9.37
CA GLU A 219 -3.17 -25.86 -9.26
C GLU A 219 -1.99 -26.41 -10.10
N HIS A 220 -1.67 -25.76 -11.23
CA HIS A 220 -0.54 -26.15 -12.08
C HIS A 220 0.82 -25.84 -11.45
N TYR A 221 0.90 -24.76 -10.65
CA TYR A 221 2.13 -24.33 -9.97
C TYR A 221 2.01 -24.40 -8.44
N PRO A 222 1.84 -25.61 -7.86
CA PRO A 222 1.61 -25.76 -6.42
C PRO A 222 2.78 -25.19 -5.61
N GLY A 223 2.46 -24.31 -4.65
CA GLY A 223 3.46 -23.63 -3.81
C GLY A 223 4.28 -22.53 -4.53
N LYS A 224 4.03 -22.27 -5.82
CA LYS A 224 4.75 -21.28 -6.63
C LYS A 224 3.86 -20.18 -7.21
N ALA A 225 2.63 -20.02 -6.69
CA ALA A 225 1.72 -18.97 -7.14
C ALA A 225 2.32 -17.55 -7.07
N MET A 226 3.21 -17.30 -6.10
CA MET A 226 3.94 -16.03 -5.96
C MET A 226 4.90 -15.74 -7.12
N GLU A 227 5.23 -16.73 -7.95
CA GLU A 227 6.21 -16.63 -9.03
C GLU A 227 5.55 -16.68 -10.42
N HIS A 228 4.27 -17.08 -10.49
CA HIS A 228 3.55 -17.29 -11.75
C HIS A 228 2.24 -16.48 -11.81
N PRO A 229 2.34 -15.14 -11.88
CA PRO A 229 1.16 -14.30 -12.00
C PRO A 229 0.59 -14.36 -13.43
N VAL A 230 -0.60 -14.90 -13.57
CA VAL A 230 -1.33 -14.98 -14.84
C VAL A 230 -2.70 -14.33 -14.66
N GLY A 231 -2.91 -13.20 -15.32
CA GLY A 231 -4.12 -12.39 -15.19
C GLY A 231 -4.70 -11.98 -16.53
N THR A 232 -5.73 -11.16 -16.47
CA THR A 232 -6.44 -10.59 -17.63
C THR A 232 -5.96 -9.20 -18.00
N GLY A 233 -4.97 -8.67 -17.26
CA GLY A 233 -4.50 -7.29 -17.36
C GLY A 233 -3.67 -6.98 -18.61
N PRO A 234 -3.33 -5.68 -18.79
CA PRO A 234 -2.64 -5.19 -19.99
C PRO A 234 -1.20 -5.67 -20.13
N PHE A 235 -0.59 -6.15 -19.07
CA PHE A 235 0.78 -6.67 -19.06
C PHE A 235 0.85 -8.08 -18.51
N ARG A 236 1.91 -8.80 -18.87
CA ARG A 236 2.32 -10.07 -18.28
C ARG A 236 3.77 -9.98 -17.82
N LEU A 237 4.13 -10.73 -16.78
CA LEU A 237 5.51 -10.87 -16.33
C LEU A 237 6.30 -11.68 -17.36
N ASP A 238 7.39 -11.09 -17.87
CA ASP A 238 8.27 -11.71 -18.86
C ASP A 238 9.57 -12.23 -18.23
N ALA A 239 10.14 -11.43 -17.32
CA ALA A 239 11.34 -11.81 -16.59
C ALA A 239 11.30 -11.26 -15.17
N TRP A 240 11.80 -12.07 -14.24
CA TRP A 240 11.97 -11.69 -12.85
C TRP A 240 13.29 -12.21 -12.28
N ARG A 241 14.12 -11.27 -11.88
CA ARG A 241 15.28 -11.51 -11.04
C ARG A 241 15.00 -10.89 -9.68
N ARG A 242 14.69 -11.73 -8.70
CA ARG A 242 14.27 -11.31 -7.35
C ARG A 242 15.19 -10.24 -6.78
N SER A 243 14.61 -9.18 -6.22
CA SER A 243 15.30 -8.03 -5.62
C SER A 243 16.31 -7.32 -6.54
N SER A 244 16.16 -7.44 -7.87
CA SER A 244 17.08 -6.84 -8.83
C SER A 244 16.36 -6.21 -10.03
N LYS A 245 15.64 -7.01 -10.82
CA LYS A 245 14.99 -6.52 -12.04
C LYS A 245 13.72 -7.30 -12.34
N MET A 246 12.69 -6.59 -12.76
CA MET A 246 11.46 -7.14 -13.33
C MET A 246 11.21 -6.57 -14.71
N VAL A 247 10.67 -7.38 -15.58
CA VAL A 247 10.28 -6.98 -16.94
C VAL A 247 8.85 -7.42 -17.19
N LEU A 248 8.00 -6.47 -17.51
CA LEU A 248 6.65 -6.74 -17.98
C LEU A 248 6.57 -6.37 -19.46
N VAL A 249 5.83 -7.18 -20.21
CA VAL A 249 5.55 -6.95 -21.62
C VAL A 249 4.05 -6.89 -21.84
N ARG A 250 3.63 -6.21 -22.91
CA ARG A 250 2.21 -6.15 -23.30
C ARG A 250 1.62 -7.56 -23.38
N ASN A 251 0.47 -7.76 -22.77
CA ASN A 251 -0.27 -9.01 -22.88
C ASN A 251 -0.95 -9.10 -24.26
N PRO A 252 -0.57 -10.06 -25.13
CA PRO A 252 -1.16 -10.17 -26.47
C PRO A 252 -2.64 -10.60 -26.44
N SER A 253 -3.09 -11.21 -25.35
CA SER A 253 -4.49 -11.61 -25.14
C SER A 253 -5.35 -10.49 -24.54
N TYR A 254 -4.74 -9.31 -24.24
CA TYR A 254 -5.48 -8.19 -23.68
C TYR A 254 -6.47 -7.62 -24.69
N ARG A 255 -7.72 -7.44 -24.24
CA ARG A 255 -8.79 -6.87 -25.06
C ARG A 255 -8.49 -5.44 -25.51
N GLU A 256 -9.17 -4.97 -26.51
CA GLU A 256 -9.10 -3.56 -26.89
C GLU A 256 -9.74 -2.67 -25.83
N ARG A 257 -8.95 -1.76 -25.29
CA ARG A 257 -9.39 -0.67 -24.44
C ARG A 257 -8.80 0.63 -24.96
N PHE A 258 -9.57 1.69 -24.77
CA PHE A 258 -9.19 3.02 -25.23
C PHE A 258 -9.13 3.98 -24.05
N TYR A 259 -8.30 5.00 -24.19
CA TYR A 259 -8.19 6.07 -23.20
C TYR A 259 -9.50 6.88 -23.15
N ASP A 260 -10.21 6.82 -22.05
CA ASP A 260 -11.56 7.36 -21.85
C ASP A 260 -11.71 8.07 -20.48
N ALA A 261 -10.62 8.60 -19.93
CA ALA A 261 -10.62 9.29 -18.63
C ALA A 261 -11.58 10.50 -18.60
N GLU A 262 -12.05 10.82 -17.40
CA GLU A 262 -13.08 11.84 -17.17
C GLU A 262 -12.58 12.94 -16.20
N PRO A 263 -11.63 13.81 -16.58
CA PRO A 263 -11.18 14.90 -15.72
C PRO A 263 -12.30 15.92 -15.49
N ALA A 264 -12.27 16.61 -14.34
CA ALA A 264 -13.21 17.68 -14.06
C ALA A 264 -13.08 18.82 -15.09
N PRO A 265 -14.16 19.56 -15.39
CA PRO A 265 -14.14 20.63 -16.42
C PRO A 265 -13.12 21.76 -16.11
N ASP A 266 -12.88 22.04 -14.85
CA ASP A 266 -11.93 23.05 -14.34
C ASP A 266 -10.51 22.52 -14.14
N ASP A 267 -10.26 21.23 -14.40
CA ASP A 267 -8.94 20.60 -14.33
C ASP A 267 -8.19 20.76 -15.66
N ALA A 268 -7.57 21.91 -15.86
CA ALA A 268 -6.87 22.25 -17.12
C ALA A 268 -5.81 21.20 -17.52
N GLU A 269 -5.05 20.65 -16.56
CA GLU A 269 -4.05 19.61 -16.83
C GLU A 269 -4.71 18.31 -17.28
N GLY A 270 -5.74 17.86 -16.57
CA GLY A 270 -6.51 16.67 -16.92
C GLY A 270 -7.18 16.80 -18.29
N GLN A 271 -7.75 17.97 -18.60
CA GLN A 271 -8.35 18.25 -19.91
C GLN A 271 -7.31 18.21 -21.04
N ALA A 272 -6.12 18.73 -20.82
CA ALA A 272 -5.03 18.67 -21.79
C ALA A 272 -4.56 17.22 -22.05
N LEU A 273 -4.48 16.39 -21.01
CA LEU A 273 -4.17 14.97 -21.14
C LEU A 273 -5.26 14.20 -21.86
N LEU A 274 -6.54 14.48 -21.53
CA LEU A 274 -7.66 13.89 -22.24
C LEU A 274 -7.62 14.25 -23.75
N ALA A 275 -7.46 15.52 -24.08
CA ALA A 275 -7.36 15.97 -25.48
C ALA A 275 -6.24 15.27 -26.24
N ARG A 276 -5.11 14.99 -25.58
CA ARG A 276 -3.97 14.30 -26.19
C ARG A 276 -4.19 12.81 -26.42
N PHE A 277 -4.91 12.14 -25.51
CA PHE A 277 -4.95 10.68 -25.48
C PHE A 277 -6.31 10.05 -25.75
N LYS A 278 -7.40 10.81 -25.76
CA LYS A 278 -8.76 10.31 -26.01
C LYS A 278 -8.81 9.42 -27.24
N GLY A 279 -9.36 8.22 -27.07
CA GLY A 279 -9.52 7.25 -28.16
C GLY A 279 -8.24 6.52 -28.56
N ARG A 280 -7.10 6.76 -27.91
CA ARG A 280 -5.90 5.95 -28.14
C ARG A 280 -6.02 4.60 -27.42
N ARG A 281 -5.57 3.55 -28.09
CA ARG A 281 -5.54 2.20 -27.50
C ARG A 281 -4.54 2.15 -26.34
N ILE A 282 -4.92 1.53 -25.23
CA ILE A 282 -4.08 1.28 -24.06
C ILE A 282 -3.79 -0.24 -23.91
N PRO A 283 -2.62 -0.61 -23.36
CA PRO A 283 -1.50 0.21 -22.91
C PRO A 283 -0.79 0.90 -24.10
N MET A 284 -0.24 2.10 -23.85
CA MET A 284 0.49 2.86 -24.90
C MET A 284 1.98 2.51 -24.94
N VAL A 285 2.52 1.90 -23.90
CA VAL A 285 3.88 1.36 -23.85
C VAL A 285 3.88 -0.14 -24.11
N ASP A 286 4.96 -0.66 -24.68
CA ASP A 286 5.07 -2.08 -25.06
C ASP A 286 5.73 -2.91 -23.97
N ARG A 287 6.59 -2.27 -23.16
CA ARG A 287 7.41 -2.92 -22.15
C ARG A 287 7.64 -1.98 -20.97
N VAL A 288 7.68 -2.56 -19.76
CA VAL A 288 8.06 -1.86 -18.53
C VAL A 288 9.23 -2.59 -17.91
N GLU A 289 10.33 -1.88 -17.70
CA GLU A 289 11.52 -2.40 -17.03
C GLU A 289 11.66 -1.74 -15.67
N ILE A 290 11.70 -2.55 -14.62
CA ILE A 290 11.79 -2.10 -13.25
C ILE A 290 13.11 -2.59 -12.66
N ALA A 291 13.97 -1.66 -12.25
CA ALA A 291 15.14 -1.95 -11.45
C ALA A 291 14.81 -1.79 -9.97
N VAL A 292 15.43 -2.59 -9.09
CA VAL A 292 15.36 -2.37 -7.65
C VAL A 292 16.61 -1.59 -7.24
N ILE A 293 16.44 -0.33 -6.82
CA ILE A 293 17.51 0.57 -6.38
C ILE A 293 17.11 1.16 -5.02
N GLU A 294 17.50 0.50 -3.96
CA GLU A 294 17.07 0.83 -2.59
C GLU A 294 17.72 2.11 -2.07
N GLU A 295 18.99 2.34 -2.43
CA GLU A 295 19.74 3.51 -1.98
C GLU A 295 19.32 4.79 -2.70
N ASN A 296 19.13 5.86 -1.93
CA ASN A 296 18.64 7.16 -2.40
C ASN A 296 19.57 7.79 -3.47
N GLN A 297 20.88 7.79 -3.22
CA GLN A 297 21.84 8.45 -4.10
C GLN A 297 21.99 7.71 -5.45
N PRO A 298 22.18 6.39 -5.52
CA PRO A 298 22.19 5.66 -6.79
C PRO A 298 20.90 5.85 -7.59
N ARG A 299 19.73 5.82 -6.93
CA ARG A 299 18.45 6.01 -7.60
C ARG A 299 18.31 7.41 -8.19
N TRP A 300 18.74 8.45 -7.46
CA TRP A 300 18.75 9.83 -7.96
C TRP A 300 19.70 10.00 -9.15
N LEU A 301 20.92 9.46 -9.05
CA LEU A 301 21.93 9.53 -10.11
C LEU A 301 21.49 8.76 -11.37
N SER A 302 20.89 7.60 -11.24
CA SER A 302 20.33 6.80 -12.33
C SER A 302 19.24 7.58 -13.10
N PHE A 303 18.36 8.32 -12.37
CA PHE A 303 17.40 9.22 -13.02
C PHE A 303 18.12 10.35 -13.79
N LEU A 304 19.10 11.02 -13.17
CA LEU A 304 19.86 12.09 -13.84
C LEU A 304 20.65 11.60 -15.05
N ALA A 305 21.10 10.34 -15.05
CA ALA A 305 21.81 9.69 -16.17
C ALA A 305 20.88 9.21 -17.30
N ASN A 306 19.57 9.44 -17.22
CA ASN A 306 18.56 8.97 -18.17
C ASN A 306 18.40 7.43 -18.24
N GLU A 307 18.85 6.70 -17.20
CA GLU A 307 18.63 5.27 -17.09
C GLU A 307 17.19 4.92 -16.68
N GLN A 308 16.49 5.90 -16.10
CA GLN A 308 15.07 5.85 -15.74
C GLN A 308 14.33 7.00 -16.43
N ASP A 309 13.10 6.74 -16.86
CA ASP A 309 12.24 7.75 -17.49
C ASP A 309 11.51 8.60 -16.45
N PHE A 310 11.43 8.08 -15.22
CA PHE A 310 10.62 8.62 -14.13
C PHE A 310 11.24 8.26 -12.78
N ILE A 311 11.20 9.20 -11.83
CA ILE A 311 11.51 8.95 -10.42
C ILE A 311 10.32 9.27 -9.56
N GLU A 312 9.79 8.26 -8.90
CA GLU A 312 8.74 8.40 -7.90
C GLU A 312 9.35 8.73 -6.55
N ARG A 313 8.78 9.72 -5.85
CA ARG A 313 9.22 10.15 -4.52
C ARG A 313 10.71 10.53 -4.51
N VAL A 314 11.03 11.66 -5.13
CA VAL A 314 12.38 12.24 -5.05
C VAL A 314 12.87 12.20 -3.61
N PRO A 315 14.05 11.61 -3.34
CA PRO A 315 14.55 11.48 -1.96
C PRO A 315 14.71 12.85 -1.29
N ALA A 316 14.35 12.95 -0.02
CA ALA A 316 14.39 14.21 0.74
C ALA A 316 15.78 14.87 0.71
N ASP A 317 16.86 14.08 0.68
CA ASP A 317 18.24 14.56 0.61
C ASP A 317 18.53 15.37 -0.67
N PHE A 318 17.80 15.10 -1.76
CA PHE A 318 17.99 15.75 -3.06
C PHE A 318 16.88 16.75 -3.41
N ILE A 319 15.87 16.91 -2.57
CA ILE A 319 14.70 17.73 -2.90
C ILE A 319 15.04 19.22 -3.12
N THR A 320 15.99 19.77 -2.38
CA THR A 320 16.44 21.15 -2.53
C THR A 320 17.25 21.36 -3.82
N GLN A 321 17.86 20.31 -4.35
CA GLN A 321 18.55 20.31 -5.65
C GLN A 321 17.57 20.06 -6.81
N ALA A 322 16.56 19.24 -6.59
CA ALA A 322 15.56 18.88 -7.59
C ALA A 322 14.49 19.95 -7.77
N MET A 323 13.94 20.44 -6.65
CA MET A 323 12.85 21.41 -6.63
C MET A 323 13.04 22.49 -5.54
N PRO A 324 14.01 23.38 -5.68
CA PRO A 324 14.18 24.52 -4.77
C PRO A 324 12.89 25.37 -4.75
N ASN A 325 12.42 25.70 -3.55
CA ASN A 325 11.18 26.47 -3.34
C ASN A 325 9.93 25.88 -4.03
N GLY A 326 9.91 24.57 -4.25
CA GLY A 326 8.77 23.87 -4.87
C GLY A 326 8.72 23.93 -6.41
N HIS A 327 9.71 24.53 -7.06
CA HIS A 327 9.83 24.61 -8.51
C HIS A 327 11.00 23.76 -9.01
N VAL A 328 10.86 23.18 -10.19
CA VAL A 328 11.95 22.39 -10.81
C VAL A 328 13.20 23.27 -10.96
N ALA A 329 14.34 22.75 -10.53
CA ALA A 329 15.60 23.48 -10.59
C ALA A 329 15.93 23.91 -12.05
N PRO A 330 16.47 25.11 -12.28
CA PRO A 330 16.68 25.66 -13.64
C PRO A 330 17.49 24.76 -14.57
N ASN A 331 18.50 24.05 -14.05
CA ASN A 331 19.31 23.08 -14.80
C ASN A 331 18.50 21.85 -15.25
N LEU A 332 17.54 21.39 -14.44
CA LEU A 332 16.65 20.29 -14.78
C LEU A 332 15.52 20.75 -15.71
N ALA A 333 14.98 21.93 -15.47
CA ALA A 333 13.97 22.54 -16.35
C ALA A 333 14.51 22.76 -17.79
N LYS A 334 15.77 23.17 -17.95
CA LYS A 334 16.45 23.27 -19.28
C LYS A 334 16.54 21.93 -19.99
N ARG A 335 16.55 20.80 -19.28
CA ARG A 335 16.48 19.44 -19.83
C ARG A 335 15.05 18.99 -20.13
N GLY A 336 14.05 19.85 -19.92
CA GLY A 336 12.63 19.53 -20.10
C GLY A 336 12.05 18.62 -19.01
N ILE A 337 12.79 18.39 -17.91
CA ILE A 337 12.31 17.56 -16.78
C ILE A 337 11.15 18.27 -16.11
N LYS A 338 10.06 17.53 -15.87
CA LYS A 338 8.86 17.99 -15.19
C LYS A 338 8.86 17.49 -13.74
N GLY A 339 8.41 18.33 -12.82
CA GLY A 339 8.19 18.00 -11.43
C GLY A 339 6.71 18.04 -11.10
N LEU A 340 6.25 17.05 -10.36
CA LEU A 340 4.87 16.90 -9.88
C LEU A 340 4.91 16.81 -8.36
N ARG A 341 4.10 17.63 -7.69
CA ARG A 341 4.08 17.67 -6.24
C ARG A 341 2.65 17.73 -5.73
N ILE A 342 2.26 16.74 -4.93
CA ILE A 342 0.93 16.68 -4.32
C ILE A 342 1.04 16.36 -2.83
N VAL A 343 0.03 16.74 -2.06
CA VAL A 343 -0.15 16.19 -0.71
C VAL A 343 -0.66 14.77 -0.86
N GLY A 344 0.07 13.79 -0.30
CA GLY A 344 -0.31 12.38 -0.38
C GLY A 344 -1.49 12.03 0.56
N PRO A 345 -2.28 11.00 0.23
CA PRO A 345 -3.31 10.48 1.13
C PRO A 345 -2.68 9.65 2.25
N GLU A 346 -1.73 10.23 2.97
CA GLU A 346 -0.93 9.53 3.97
C GLU A 346 -0.61 10.40 5.18
N SER A 347 -0.32 9.76 6.32
CA SER A 347 0.10 10.43 7.54
C SER A 347 1.22 9.65 8.22
N THR A 348 2.14 10.37 8.85
CA THR A 348 3.06 9.80 9.84
C THR A 348 2.54 10.11 11.23
N MET A 349 2.75 9.19 12.17
CA MET A 349 2.19 9.29 13.51
C MET A 349 3.04 8.59 14.56
N THR A 350 2.93 9.00 15.80
CA THR A 350 3.34 8.22 16.98
C THR A 350 2.12 7.45 17.49
N VAL A 351 2.27 6.14 17.63
CA VAL A 351 1.29 5.23 18.23
C VAL A 351 1.62 5.06 19.71
N PHE A 352 0.64 5.19 20.58
CA PHE A 352 0.72 4.85 21.99
C PHE A 352 0.04 3.50 22.24
N ASN A 353 0.69 2.58 22.94
CA ASN A 353 0.08 1.33 23.34
C ASN A 353 -0.85 1.57 24.53
N MET A 354 -2.16 1.43 24.33
CA MET A 354 -3.16 1.70 25.36
C MET A 354 -3.21 0.63 26.46
N ASP A 355 -2.56 -0.52 26.26
CA ASP A 355 -2.39 -1.56 27.30
C ASP A 355 -1.07 -1.36 28.10
N ASP A 356 -0.22 -0.38 27.76
CA ASP A 356 1.04 -0.10 28.46
C ASP A 356 0.77 0.59 29.82
N PRO A 357 1.45 0.20 30.90
CA PRO A 357 1.19 0.75 32.23
C PRO A 357 1.59 2.23 32.40
N VAL A 358 2.49 2.75 31.55
CA VAL A 358 2.96 4.14 31.63
C VAL A 358 2.13 5.05 30.73
N VAL A 359 2.12 4.83 29.42
CA VAL A 359 1.43 5.70 28.45
C VAL A 359 0.00 5.28 28.15
N GLY A 360 -0.38 4.06 28.46
CA GLY A 360 -1.71 3.49 28.20
C GLY A 360 -2.77 3.92 29.21
N GLY A 361 -3.99 3.38 29.02
CA GLY A 361 -5.12 3.64 29.94
C GLY A 361 -5.93 4.89 29.60
N TYR A 362 -7.04 5.05 30.36
CA TYR A 362 -8.08 6.05 30.08
C TYR A 362 -8.29 7.02 31.24
N THR A 363 -7.48 6.92 32.29
CA THR A 363 -7.54 7.81 33.45
C THR A 363 -7.01 9.22 33.09
N PRO A 364 -7.45 10.28 33.78
CA PRO A 364 -7.07 11.66 33.46
C PRO A 364 -5.56 11.90 33.41
N ASP A 365 -4.78 11.29 34.32
CA ASP A 365 -3.32 11.37 34.36
C ASP A 365 -2.69 10.75 33.11
N LYS A 366 -3.14 9.56 32.67
CA LYS A 366 -2.63 8.91 31.45
C LYS A 366 -2.97 9.70 30.19
N ILE A 367 -4.17 10.26 30.12
CA ILE A 367 -4.56 11.15 29.03
C ILE A 367 -3.68 12.41 29.04
N ALA A 368 -3.45 13.00 30.22
CA ALA A 368 -2.61 14.19 30.37
C ALA A 368 -1.17 13.94 29.90
N LEU A 369 -0.58 12.79 30.26
CA LEU A 369 0.76 12.40 29.78
C LEU A 369 0.83 12.35 28.26
N ARG A 370 -0.09 11.65 27.58
CA ARG A 370 -0.12 11.58 26.11
C ARG A 370 -0.33 12.96 25.47
N ARG A 371 -1.19 13.80 26.07
CA ARG A 371 -1.42 15.17 25.60
C ARG A 371 -0.19 16.05 25.79
N ALA A 372 0.51 15.93 26.91
CA ALA A 372 1.76 16.66 27.15
C ALA A 372 2.85 16.25 26.15
N ILE A 373 3.03 14.95 25.89
CA ILE A 373 3.92 14.44 24.85
C ILE A 373 3.53 15.01 23.47
N SER A 374 2.23 15.07 23.15
CA SER A 374 1.74 15.63 21.88
C SER A 374 2.07 17.10 21.72
N LEU A 375 1.86 17.90 22.77
CA LEU A 375 2.13 19.36 22.78
C LEU A 375 3.63 19.68 22.75
N ALA A 376 4.48 18.75 23.19
CA ALA A 376 5.93 18.92 23.13
C ALA A 376 6.52 18.62 21.72
N ILE A 377 5.78 17.99 20.82
CA ILE A 377 6.29 17.61 19.49
C ILE A 377 6.26 18.82 18.54
N ASP A 378 7.46 19.33 18.19
CA ASP A 378 7.64 20.39 17.19
C ASP A 378 7.61 19.81 15.76
N VAL A 379 6.41 19.73 15.19
CA VAL A 379 6.18 19.20 13.83
C VAL A 379 6.81 20.11 12.77
N ASP A 380 6.79 21.42 12.96
CA ASP A 380 7.37 22.36 11.99
C ASP A 380 8.89 22.19 11.90
N ARG A 381 9.54 21.91 13.03
CA ARG A 381 10.97 21.57 13.06
C ARG A 381 11.25 20.24 12.35
N GLU A 382 10.42 19.23 12.55
CA GLU A 382 10.47 17.94 11.82
C GLU A 382 10.38 18.19 10.32
N ILE A 383 9.37 18.95 9.86
CA ILE A 383 9.17 19.27 8.44
C ILE A 383 10.38 20.02 7.87
N ARG A 384 10.87 21.02 8.56
CA ARG A 384 11.99 21.86 8.09
C ARG A 384 13.31 21.10 8.04
N LEU A 385 13.69 20.42 9.12
CA LEU A 385 15.04 19.87 9.27
C LEU A 385 15.20 18.47 8.65
N VAL A 386 14.23 17.57 8.85
CA VAL A 386 14.33 16.18 8.38
C VAL A 386 13.63 15.99 7.05
N ARG A 387 12.41 16.50 6.93
CA ARG A 387 11.62 16.30 5.71
C ARG A 387 11.91 17.33 4.61
N ARG A 388 12.77 18.31 4.88
CA ARG A 388 13.16 19.34 3.90
C ARG A 388 11.96 20.00 3.21
N GLY A 389 10.90 20.29 3.95
CA GLY A 389 9.67 20.86 3.42
C GLY A 389 8.73 19.86 2.74
N GLN A 390 9.01 18.55 2.80
CA GLN A 390 8.18 17.50 2.20
C GLN A 390 7.06 17.04 3.16
N GLY A 391 6.27 17.96 3.67
CA GLY A 391 5.13 17.65 4.53
C GLY A 391 4.35 18.89 4.94
N ILE A 392 3.11 18.67 5.34
CA ILE A 392 2.26 19.64 6.01
C ILE A 392 1.81 19.04 7.35
N PRO A 393 1.57 19.86 8.41
CA PRO A 393 1.12 19.33 9.69
C PRO A 393 -0.17 18.53 9.58
N ALA A 394 -0.20 17.33 10.17
CA ALA A 394 -1.39 16.48 10.24
C ALA A 394 -2.11 16.70 11.58
N GLN A 395 -3.37 17.08 11.52
CA GLN A 395 -4.17 17.47 12.69
C GLN A 395 -5.20 16.41 13.11
N SER A 396 -5.43 15.38 12.28
CA SER A 396 -6.38 14.29 12.55
C SER A 396 -5.92 12.98 11.91
N PRO A 397 -6.51 11.83 12.29
CA PRO A 397 -6.23 10.57 11.64
C PRO A 397 -6.70 10.50 10.17
N VAL A 398 -7.71 11.31 9.81
CA VAL A 398 -8.27 11.35 8.45
C VAL A 398 -7.31 12.12 7.54
N VAL A 399 -6.95 11.51 6.40
CA VAL A 399 -5.89 12.01 5.51
C VAL A 399 -6.47 12.76 4.29
N PRO A 400 -5.66 13.60 3.61
CA PRO A 400 -6.07 14.29 2.40
C PRO A 400 -6.69 13.36 1.36
N HIS A 401 -7.58 13.87 0.53
CA HIS A 401 -8.30 13.19 -0.54
C HIS A 401 -9.29 12.11 -0.07
N THR A 402 -9.57 11.99 1.23
CA THR A 402 -10.55 11.06 1.78
C THR A 402 -11.77 11.78 2.35
N THR A 403 -12.94 11.13 2.34
CA THR A 403 -14.17 11.66 2.95
C THR A 403 -13.92 12.03 4.41
N GLY A 404 -14.35 13.22 4.82
CA GLY A 404 -14.18 13.74 6.18
C GLY A 404 -12.81 14.40 6.44
N TYR A 405 -11.92 14.51 5.44
CA TYR A 405 -10.75 15.35 5.55
C TYR A 405 -11.14 16.83 5.48
N GLU A 406 -10.58 17.62 6.37
CA GLU A 406 -10.78 19.06 6.43
C GLU A 406 -9.41 19.72 6.58
N ALA A 407 -8.97 20.43 5.53
CA ALA A 407 -7.67 21.10 5.50
C ALA A 407 -7.53 22.17 6.60
N GLN A 408 -8.65 22.77 7.04
CA GLN A 408 -8.70 23.81 8.06
C GLN A 408 -8.87 23.27 9.49
N PHE A 409 -9.07 21.97 9.63
CA PHE A 409 -9.24 21.36 10.95
C PHE A 409 -7.97 21.53 11.79
N LYS A 410 -8.15 22.05 13.01
CA LYS A 410 -7.08 22.18 14.01
C LYS A 410 -7.44 21.37 15.25
N SER A 411 -6.56 20.47 15.63
CA SER A 411 -6.65 19.75 16.89
C SER A 411 -6.02 20.58 18.00
N SER A 412 -6.70 20.75 19.12
CA SER A 412 -6.13 21.39 20.30
C SER A 412 -4.88 20.68 20.86
N MET A 413 -4.67 19.42 20.43
CA MET A 413 -3.50 18.61 20.81
C MET A 413 -2.46 18.54 19.66
N GLY A 414 -2.66 19.25 18.56
CA GLY A 414 -1.76 19.31 17.41
C GLY A 414 -0.79 20.49 17.42
N GLU A 415 -0.93 21.38 18.38
CA GLU A 415 -0.07 22.56 18.57
C GLU A 415 1.27 22.18 19.21
N PHE A 416 2.29 22.99 18.98
CA PHE A 416 3.54 22.94 19.73
C PHE A 416 3.47 23.96 20.88
N ASP A 417 3.29 23.47 22.10
CA ASP A 417 3.14 24.30 23.30
C ASP A 417 3.78 23.61 24.51
N PRO A 418 5.11 23.71 24.68
CA PRO A 418 5.82 23.11 25.81
C PRO A 418 5.37 23.64 27.16
N ALA A 419 4.97 24.91 27.27
CA ALA A 419 4.52 25.51 28.51
C ALA A 419 3.21 24.85 29.00
N ARG A 420 2.27 24.68 28.09
CA ARG A 420 1.01 23.96 28.36
C ARG A 420 1.25 22.48 28.65
N ALA A 421 2.23 21.85 27.97
CA ALA A 421 2.62 20.47 28.27
C ALA A 421 3.13 20.33 29.71
N MET A 422 4.02 21.20 30.16
CA MET A 422 4.52 21.21 31.54
C MET A 422 3.40 21.43 32.56
N ALA A 423 2.52 22.40 32.32
CA ALA A 423 1.38 22.66 33.21
C ALA A 423 0.45 21.44 33.33
N LEU A 424 0.18 20.71 32.23
CA LEU A 424 -0.58 19.48 32.26
C LEU A 424 0.09 18.39 33.10
N LEU A 425 1.41 18.24 32.97
CA LEU A 425 2.18 17.28 33.76
C LEU A 425 2.12 17.63 35.25
N ASP A 426 2.34 18.90 35.60
CA ASP A 426 2.31 19.38 37.00
C ASP A 426 0.96 19.13 37.67
N ILE A 427 -0.16 19.48 37.01
CA ILE A 427 -1.52 19.31 37.52
C ILE A 427 -1.84 17.81 37.82
N HIS A 428 -1.23 16.91 37.03
CA HIS A 428 -1.49 15.48 37.16
C HIS A 428 -0.39 14.72 37.92
N GLY A 429 0.50 15.44 38.62
CA GLY A 429 1.47 14.87 39.56
C GLY A 429 2.74 14.29 38.93
N TYR A 430 2.96 14.54 37.64
CA TYR A 430 4.25 14.26 37.01
C TYR A 430 5.21 15.40 37.28
N VAL A 431 5.93 15.36 38.38
CA VAL A 431 6.84 16.41 38.84
C VAL A 431 8.21 15.82 39.15
N ASP A 432 9.24 16.63 39.04
CA ASP A 432 10.61 16.30 39.47
C ASP A 432 10.66 16.33 41.01
N LYS A 433 10.68 15.16 41.66
CA LYS A 433 10.60 15.01 43.11
C LYS A 433 11.98 14.94 43.76
N ASP A 434 12.96 14.43 43.06
CA ASP A 434 14.33 14.25 43.59
C ASP A 434 15.32 15.33 43.13
N GLY A 435 14.90 16.24 42.21
CA GLY A 435 15.66 17.36 41.74
C GLY A 435 16.71 17.01 40.69
N ASP A 436 16.59 15.85 40.01
CA ASP A 436 17.54 15.44 38.97
C ASP A 436 17.26 16.04 37.59
N GLY A 437 16.20 16.85 37.48
CA GLY A 437 15.75 17.51 36.24
C GLY A 437 14.79 16.69 35.40
N TRP A 438 14.40 15.49 35.85
CA TRP A 438 13.45 14.64 35.18
C TRP A 438 12.20 14.39 36.04
N ARG A 439 11.08 14.24 35.38
CA ARG A 439 9.79 14.01 36.06
C ARG A 439 9.58 12.53 36.37
N GLU A 440 9.00 12.25 37.54
CA GLU A 440 8.53 10.94 37.94
C GLU A 440 7.06 10.72 37.59
N LEU A 441 6.63 9.47 37.72
CA LEU A 441 5.23 9.09 37.74
C LEU A 441 4.54 9.67 39.00
N PRO A 442 3.20 9.82 39.02
CA PRO A 442 2.49 10.37 40.19
C PRO A 442 2.75 9.61 41.49
N ASP A 443 3.07 8.33 41.42
CA ASP A 443 3.44 7.52 42.60
C ASP A 443 4.90 7.70 43.04
N GLY A 444 5.70 8.48 42.31
CA GLY A 444 7.09 8.75 42.64
C GLY A 444 8.08 7.75 42.01
N SER A 445 7.62 6.80 41.24
CA SER A 445 8.52 5.89 40.52
C SER A 445 9.14 6.57 39.27
N PRO A 446 10.35 6.17 38.85
CA PRO A 446 11.02 6.75 37.70
C PRO A 446 10.21 6.67 36.41
N LEU A 447 10.14 7.78 35.67
CA LEU A 447 9.48 7.86 34.37
C LEU A 447 10.50 7.86 33.23
N THR A 448 10.60 6.75 32.52
CA THR A 448 11.36 6.67 31.28
C THR A 448 10.45 6.16 30.16
N LEU A 449 10.28 6.98 29.14
CA LEU A 449 9.54 6.60 27.95
C LEU A 449 10.39 5.73 27.05
N THR A 450 9.78 4.78 26.31
CA THR A 450 10.47 3.97 25.32
C THR A 450 9.76 4.05 23.97
N ARG A 451 10.52 4.16 22.87
CA ARG A 451 9.99 4.22 21.52
C ARG A 451 10.68 3.22 20.59
N LEU A 452 9.89 2.43 19.86
CA LEU A 452 10.40 1.65 18.74
C LEU A 452 10.74 2.59 17.58
N THR A 453 11.90 2.38 16.97
CA THR A 453 12.40 3.16 15.83
C THR A 453 13.11 2.27 14.82
N GLN A 454 13.59 2.84 13.70
CA GLN A 454 14.32 2.13 12.68
C GLN A 454 15.80 2.59 12.63
N PRO A 455 16.74 1.74 12.17
CA PRO A 455 18.16 2.06 12.18
C PRO A 455 18.62 2.95 11.01
N ASP A 456 17.70 3.59 10.28
CA ASP A 456 18.01 4.51 9.18
C ASP A 456 18.31 5.94 9.65
N ASN A 457 18.93 6.73 8.77
CA ASN A 457 19.36 8.09 9.09
C ASN A 457 18.19 9.05 9.37
N ALA A 458 17.09 8.95 8.62
CA ALA A 458 15.94 9.83 8.81
C ALA A 458 15.26 9.53 10.16
N SER A 459 15.13 8.27 10.54
CA SER A 459 14.61 7.86 11.85
C SER A 459 15.47 8.40 12.99
N ARG A 460 16.80 8.32 12.88
CA ARG A 460 17.71 8.89 13.90
C ARG A 460 17.54 10.40 14.06
N GLN A 461 17.44 11.16 12.96
CA GLN A 461 17.21 12.60 13.02
C GLN A 461 15.86 12.96 13.67
N LEU A 462 14.81 12.19 13.38
CA LEU A 462 13.50 12.36 14.02
C LEU A 462 13.55 12.05 15.52
N ASP A 463 14.28 11.00 15.90
CA ASP A 463 14.45 10.60 17.29
C ASP A 463 15.23 11.65 18.09
N GLU A 464 16.28 12.26 17.52
CA GLU A 464 17.01 13.37 18.13
C GLU A 464 16.14 14.61 18.36
N ILE A 465 15.25 14.95 17.41
CA ILE A 465 14.30 16.06 17.59
C ILE A 465 13.33 15.72 18.73
N LEU A 466 12.76 14.52 18.72
CA LEU A 466 11.83 14.10 19.77
C LEU A 466 12.46 14.07 21.15
N GLN A 467 13.71 13.56 21.25
CA GLN A 467 14.46 13.55 22.51
C GLN A 467 14.64 14.96 23.08
N LYS A 468 15.06 15.92 22.25
CA LYS A 468 15.23 17.32 22.66
C LYS A 468 13.90 17.96 23.07
N ASN A 469 12.83 17.65 22.35
CA ASN A 469 11.50 18.16 22.64
C ASN A 469 10.96 17.64 23.98
N LEU A 470 11.11 16.37 24.27
CA LEU A 470 10.67 15.75 25.52
C LEU A 470 11.56 16.17 26.71
N ALA A 471 12.86 16.25 26.50
CA ALA A 471 13.80 16.76 27.52
C ALA A 471 13.44 18.19 27.97
N ALA A 472 12.98 19.04 27.03
CA ALA A 472 12.56 20.42 27.35
C ALA A 472 11.34 20.50 28.30
N ILE A 473 10.58 19.43 28.45
CA ILE A 473 9.46 19.33 29.40
C ILE A 473 9.74 18.34 30.54
N GLY A 474 11.01 17.93 30.72
CA GLY A 474 11.44 17.05 31.81
C GLY A 474 11.09 15.57 31.61
N LEU A 475 10.84 15.11 30.38
CA LEU A 475 10.56 13.70 30.09
C LEU A 475 11.75 13.00 29.44
N ARG A 476 12.17 11.88 30.06
CA ARG A 476 13.25 11.02 29.55
C ARG A 476 12.69 10.03 28.53
N ILE A 477 13.42 9.79 27.43
CA ILE A 477 13.05 8.82 26.40
C ILE A 477 14.25 7.99 25.94
N GLU A 478 14.00 6.68 25.70
CA GLU A 478 14.93 5.72 25.11
C GLU A 478 14.39 5.20 23.80
N PHE A 479 15.28 4.93 22.83
CA PHE A 479 14.94 4.40 21.52
C PHE A 479 15.40 2.95 21.35
N LYS A 480 14.49 2.09 20.88
CA LYS A 480 14.77 0.68 20.57
C LYS A 480 14.72 0.49 19.06
N ALA A 481 15.90 0.49 18.42
CA ALA A 481 16.01 0.37 16.98
C ALA A 481 15.88 -1.09 16.53
N ALA A 482 14.96 -1.36 15.62
CA ALA A 482 14.79 -2.64 14.95
C ALA A 482 14.25 -2.43 13.53
N LYS A 483 14.39 -3.45 12.67
CA LYS A 483 13.84 -3.40 11.31
C LYS A 483 12.32 -3.35 11.33
N TRP A 484 11.73 -2.77 10.27
CA TRP A 484 10.27 -2.63 10.14
C TRP A 484 9.47 -3.90 10.46
N PRO A 485 9.78 -5.10 9.92
CA PRO A 485 8.99 -6.31 10.21
C PRO A 485 9.01 -6.71 11.69
N GLU A 486 10.12 -6.47 12.38
CA GLU A 486 10.29 -6.76 13.81
C GLU A 486 9.48 -5.79 14.65
N ASN A 487 9.54 -4.49 14.33
CA ASN A 487 8.74 -3.46 14.98
C ASN A 487 7.24 -3.71 14.78
N LEU A 488 6.82 -4.06 13.57
CA LEU A 488 5.41 -4.40 13.27
C LEU A 488 4.95 -5.63 14.04
N LYS A 489 5.78 -6.67 14.11
CA LYS A 489 5.49 -7.88 14.92
C LYS A 489 5.33 -7.53 16.41
N SER A 490 6.21 -6.68 16.94
CA SER A 490 6.14 -6.21 18.33
C SER A 490 4.87 -5.40 18.57
N ALA A 491 4.53 -4.47 17.67
CA ALA A 491 3.33 -3.64 17.78
C ALA A 491 2.03 -4.48 17.72
N ARG A 492 1.94 -5.42 16.78
CA ARG A 492 0.80 -6.35 16.69
C ARG A 492 0.65 -7.20 17.94
N GLY A 493 1.77 -7.62 18.53
CA GLY A 493 1.80 -8.38 19.79
C GLY A 493 1.62 -7.54 21.05
N GLY A 494 1.48 -6.20 20.96
CA GLY A 494 1.37 -5.30 22.11
C GLY A 494 2.66 -5.16 22.91
N LYS A 495 3.82 -5.54 22.36
CA LYS A 495 5.13 -5.51 23.04
C LYS A 495 5.90 -4.22 22.70
N PHE A 496 5.31 -3.09 23.02
CA PHE A 496 5.90 -1.76 22.84
C PHE A 496 5.19 -0.76 23.73
N GLN A 497 5.80 0.41 23.94
CA GLN A 497 5.18 1.53 24.62
C GLN A 497 4.75 2.60 23.61
N MET A 498 5.69 3.08 22.78
CA MET A 498 5.42 3.99 21.67
C MET A 498 6.12 3.50 20.39
N TRP A 499 5.57 3.85 19.22
CA TRP A 499 6.17 3.56 17.92
C TRP A 499 5.89 4.66 16.90
N GLY A 500 6.91 5.03 16.11
CA GLY A 500 6.77 5.94 14.97
C GLY A 500 6.41 5.18 13.70
N VAL A 501 5.25 5.46 13.09
CA VAL A 501 4.75 4.74 11.92
C VAL A 501 4.15 5.67 10.87
N GLY A 502 4.28 5.31 9.60
CA GLY A 502 3.56 5.92 8.48
C GLY A 502 2.42 5.02 8.00
N SER A 503 1.36 5.63 7.52
CA SER A 503 0.24 4.90 6.91
C SER A 503 -0.37 5.70 5.76
N MET A 504 -0.77 5.01 4.71
CA MET A 504 -1.42 5.57 3.52
C MET A 504 -2.84 5.02 3.42
N ALA A 505 -3.78 5.85 2.98
CA ALA A 505 -5.12 5.38 2.63
C ALA A 505 -5.07 4.58 1.32
N ASP A 506 -5.81 3.50 1.27
CA ASP A 506 -5.97 2.63 0.10
C ASP A 506 -7.25 2.93 -0.70
N LYS A 507 -8.11 3.83 -0.17
CA LYS A 507 -9.38 4.23 -0.75
C LYS A 507 -9.74 5.65 -0.31
N PRO A 508 -10.63 6.36 -1.04
CA PRO A 508 -11.01 7.75 -0.77
C PRO A 508 -11.98 7.89 0.41
N ASP A 509 -11.77 7.14 1.48
CA ASP A 509 -12.68 7.08 2.63
C ASP A 509 -11.93 7.12 3.97
N ALA A 510 -12.56 7.76 4.98
CA ALA A 510 -12.02 7.83 6.33
C ALA A 510 -12.00 6.47 7.07
N GLN A 511 -12.71 5.47 6.58
CA GLN A 511 -12.89 4.17 7.26
C GLN A 511 -11.54 3.53 7.62
N SER A 512 -10.61 3.45 6.66
CA SER A 512 -9.28 2.85 6.91
C SER A 512 -8.49 3.59 8.00
N ALA A 513 -8.61 4.92 8.05
CA ALA A 513 -7.96 5.73 9.06
C ALA A 513 -8.57 5.51 10.46
N LEU A 514 -9.90 5.42 10.53
CA LEU A 514 -10.64 5.26 11.77
C LEU A 514 -10.65 3.80 12.27
N GLN A 515 -10.46 2.81 11.41
CA GLN A 515 -10.31 1.40 11.79
C GLN A 515 -9.13 1.18 12.76
N ARG A 516 -8.14 2.05 12.72
CA ARG A 516 -7.00 2.03 13.67
C ARG A 516 -7.41 2.29 15.12
N LEU A 517 -8.60 2.82 15.34
CA LEU A 517 -9.16 3.09 16.67
C LEU A 517 -10.26 2.07 17.05
N TYR A 518 -10.67 1.21 16.13
CA TYR A 518 -11.72 0.25 16.33
C TYR A 518 -11.25 -0.92 17.20
N GLY A 519 -11.89 -1.14 18.35
CA GLY A 519 -11.48 -2.12 19.34
C GLY A 519 -11.33 -3.54 18.82
N PRO A 520 -12.32 -4.08 18.07
CA PRO A 520 -12.22 -5.41 17.45
C PRO A 520 -11.06 -5.59 16.48
N ALA A 521 -10.50 -4.51 15.88
CA ALA A 521 -9.34 -4.56 15.00
C ALA A 521 -7.98 -4.60 15.73
N THR A 522 -7.98 -4.81 17.06
CA THR A 522 -6.77 -4.86 17.91
C THR A 522 -5.79 -5.94 17.44
N GLY A 523 -4.51 -5.57 17.30
CA GLY A 523 -3.45 -6.46 16.82
C GLY A 523 -3.41 -6.62 15.30
N GLY A 524 -4.43 -6.11 14.59
CA GLY A 524 -4.49 -5.93 13.15
C GLY A 524 -4.20 -4.49 12.76
N GLN A 525 -5.23 -3.76 12.31
CA GLN A 525 -5.12 -2.34 11.96
C GLN A 525 -5.02 -1.45 13.22
N ASN A 526 -5.67 -1.81 14.31
CA ASN A 526 -5.58 -1.12 15.58
C ASN A 526 -4.32 -1.54 16.34
N LEU A 527 -3.20 -0.93 16.02
CA LEU A 527 -1.92 -1.17 16.69
C LEU A 527 -1.86 -0.54 18.08
N SER A 528 -2.61 0.56 18.30
CA SER A 528 -2.66 1.24 19.60
C SER A 528 -3.35 0.42 20.68
N ARG A 529 -4.12 -0.60 20.31
CA ARG A 529 -4.96 -1.39 21.23
C ARG A 529 -6.02 -0.54 21.94
N PHE A 530 -6.42 0.57 21.32
CA PHE A 530 -7.48 1.44 21.80
C PHE A 530 -8.81 0.68 21.82
N LYS A 531 -9.54 0.76 22.91
CA LYS A 531 -10.81 0.06 23.12
C LYS A 531 -11.78 1.00 23.84
N LEU A 532 -12.68 1.59 23.10
CA LEU A 532 -13.72 2.45 23.66
C LEU A 532 -15.06 2.08 23.03
N PRO A 533 -15.99 1.45 23.79
CA PRO A 533 -17.29 1.02 23.26
C PRO A 533 -18.10 2.13 22.60
N ALA A 534 -17.95 3.39 23.04
CA ALA A 534 -18.59 4.53 22.41
C ALA A 534 -18.04 4.79 21.00
N PHE A 535 -16.71 4.68 20.82
CA PHE A 535 -16.08 4.80 19.51
C PHE A 535 -16.47 3.63 18.60
N ASP A 536 -16.49 2.41 19.13
CA ASP A 536 -16.82 1.22 18.34
C ASP A 536 -18.22 1.34 17.74
N ARG A 537 -19.22 1.79 18.52
CA ARG A 537 -20.58 2.04 18.01
C ARG A 537 -20.64 3.12 16.92
N ILE A 538 -19.85 4.20 17.06
CA ILE A 538 -19.75 5.26 16.04
C ILE A 538 -19.18 4.67 14.74
N TYR A 539 -18.11 3.91 14.83
CA TYR A 539 -17.45 3.29 13.70
C TYR A 539 -18.36 2.30 12.96
N GLU A 540 -19.05 1.41 13.68
CA GLU A 540 -20.00 0.44 13.14
C GLU A 540 -21.18 1.13 12.43
N ARG A 541 -21.75 2.17 13.06
CA ARG A 541 -22.82 2.97 12.45
C ARG A 541 -22.33 3.70 11.18
N MET A 542 -21.14 4.28 11.22
CA MET A 542 -20.53 4.95 10.07
C MET A 542 -20.34 3.98 8.88
N GLN A 543 -19.97 2.72 9.14
CA GLN A 543 -19.80 1.70 8.09
C GLN A 543 -21.12 1.31 7.42
N ALA A 544 -22.24 1.36 8.15
CA ALA A 544 -23.55 0.98 7.66
C ALA A 544 -24.27 2.10 6.89
N LEU A 545 -23.78 3.34 6.97
CA LEU A 545 -24.41 4.49 6.32
C LEU A 545 -23.78 4.80 4.94
N PRO A 546 -24.60 5.16 3.94
CA PRO A 546 -24.09 5.77 2.72
C PRO A 546 -23.50 7.16 2.99
N ASP A 547 -22.75 7.71 2.02
CA ASP A 547 -22.24 9.07 2.12
C ASP A 547 -23.38 10.07 2.31
N GLY A 548 -23.17 11.01 3.23
CA GLY A 548 -24.14 12.02 3.57
C GLY A 548 -23.82 12.74 4.88
N PRO A 549 -24.64 13.74 5.25
CA PRO A 549 -24.40 14.56 6.45
C PRO A 549 -24.33 13.75 7.75
N GLU A 550 -25.16 12.72 7.89
CA GLU A 550 -25.17 11.87 9.09
C GLU A 550 -23.85 11.10 9.25
N ARG A 551 -23.38 10.47 8.16
CA ARG A 551 -22.10 9.77 8.17
C ARG A 551 -20.92 10.71 8.45
N LEU A 552 -20.95 11.91 7.85
CA LEU A 552 -19.92 12.92 8.07
C LEU A 552 -19.88 13.40 9.53
N ALA A 553 -21.05 13.57 10.18
CA ALA A 553 -21.14 13.91 11.59
C ALA A 553 -20.47 12.84 12.49
N LEU A 554 -20.68 11.55 12.18
CA LEU A 554 -20.02 10.44 12.89
C LEU A 554 -18.49 10.45 12.70
N ILE A 555 -18.02 10.76 11.49
CA ILE A 555 -16.58 10.92 11.21
C ILE A 555 -15.99 12.06 12.06
N HIS A 556 -16.70 13.19 12.17
CA HIS A 556 -16.26 14.32 13.00
C HIS A 556 -16.25 13.97 14.48
N GLU A 557 -17.24 13.21 14.95
CA GLU A 557 -17.26 12.74 16.33
C GLU A 557 -16.10 11.78 16.63
N ALA A 558 -15.83 10.84 15.73
CA ALA A 558 -14.68 9.94 15.82
C ALA A 558 -13.34 10.71 15.86
N LYS A 559 -13.17 11.78 15.07
CA LYS A 559 -12.00 12.68 15.13
C LYS A 559 -11.85 13.36 16.48
N ARG A 560 -12.96 13.83 17.11
CA ARG A 560 -12.94 14.42 18.47
C ARG A 560 -12.51 13.42 19.52
N ILE A 561 -13.02 12.19 19.48
CA ILE A 561 -12.61 11.11 20.39
C ILE A 561 -11.11 10.82 20.22
N ALA A 562 -10.63 10.71 18.98
CA ALA A 562 -9.20 10.51 18.71
C ALA A 562 -8.33 11.62 19.32
N ALA A 563 -8.72 12.88 19.20
CA ALA A 563 -8.02 14.03 19.79
C ALA A 563 -8.11 14.03 21.33
N THR A 564 -9.21 13.54 21.90
CA THR A 564 -9.42 13.50 23.36
C THR A 564 -8.52 12.49 24.04
N TYR A 565 -8.49 11.26 23.55
CA TYR A 565 -7.76 10.15 24.17
C TYR A 565 -6.34 9.97 23.66
N LEU A 566 -6.02 10.52 22.47
CA LEU A 566 -4.70 10.49 21.82
C LEU A 566 -4.05 9.09 21.79
N PRO A 567 -4.71 8.05 21.29
CA PRO A 567 -4.03 6.78 21.04
C PRO A 567 -3.03 6.88 19.87
N TYR A 568 -3.18 7.91 19.03
CA TYR A 568 -2.26 8.28 17.94
C TYR A 568 -2.03 9.79 17.95
N ARG A 569 -0.76 10.20 17.87
CA ARG A 569 -0.37 11.58 17.55
C ARG A 569 0.02 11.65 16.08
N ASN A 570 -0.79 12.31 15.26
CA ASN A 570 -0.47 12.53 13.84
C ASN A 570 0.57 13.66 13.72
N HIS A 571 1.61 13.45 12.91
CA HIS A 571 2.70 14.40 12.70
C HIS A 571 2.50 15.18 11.41
N VAL A 572 2.65 14.52 10.26
CA VAL A 572 2.58 15.16 8.95
C VAL A 572 1.80 14.34 7.93
N HIS A 573 1.15 15.04 7.00
CA HIS A 573 0.82 14.51 5.69
C HIS A 573 1.99 14.78 4.77
N ARG A 574 2.55 13.73 4.14
CA ARG A 574 3.75 13.89 3.30
C ARG A 574 3.39 14.52 1.95
N LEU A 575 4.25 15.41 1.48
CA LEU A 575 4.25 15.85 0.11
C LEU A 575 4.99 14.81 -0.74
N LEU A 576 4.31 14.33 -1.77
CA LEU A 576 4.85 13.39 -2.74
C LEU A 576 5.36 14.18 -3.93
N THR A 577 6.67 14.10 -4.17
CA THR A 577 7.33 14.80 -5.26
C THR A 577 7.90 13.79 -6.23
N ASP A 578 7.41 13.82 -7.46
CA ASP A 578 7.84 12.95 -8.55
C ASP A 578 8.48 13.80 -9.66
N MET A 579 9.38 13.21 -10.43
CA MET A 579 9.94 13.86 -11.61
C MET A 579 9.94 12.92 -12.81
N ALA A 580 9.68 13.48 -14.00
CA ALA A 580 9.65 12.75 -15.24
C ALA A 580 10.49 13.46 -16.29
N HIS A 581 11.18 12.70 -17.12
CA HIS A 581 11.85 13.21 -18.32
C HIS A 581 10.83 13.66 -19.38
N PRO A 582 11.20 14.57 -20.32
CA PRO A 582 10.26 15.15 -21.27
C PRO A 582 9.61 14.12 -22.22
N TRP A 583 10.27 13.01 -22.47
CA TRP A 583 9.73 11.92 -23.30
C TRP A 583 8.71 11.04 -22.60
N MET A 584 8.63 11.06 -21.27
CA MET A 584 7.54 10.40 -20.55
C MET A 584 6.34 11.33 -20.49
N ILE A 585 5.26 10.95 -21.12
CA ILE A 585 4.05 11.74 -21.27
C ILE A 585 2.82 11.02 -20.69
N GLY A 586 1.87 11.82 -20.18
CA GLY A 586 0.61 11.31 -19.65
C GLY A 586 0.64 10.96 -18.16
N TYR A 587 1.79 11.06 -17.50
CA TYR A 587 1.84 10.77 -16.07
C TYR A 587 1.04 11.78 -15.26
N ARG A 588 0.15 11.27 -14.46
CA ARG A 588 -0.51 11.96 -13.36
C ARG A 588 -0.54 11.04 -12.17
N ARG A 589 -0.12 11.52 -11.01
CA ARG A 589 -0.03 10.67 -9.83
C ARG A 589 -1.38 10.07 -9.46
N ALA A 590 -1.42 8.74 -9.38
CA ALA A 590 -2.53 8.00 -8.80
C ALA A 590 -2.59 8.24 -7.28
N LEU A 591 -3.81 8.38 -6.71
CA LEU A 591 -4.02 8.63 -5.29
C LEU A 591 -4.15 7.34 -4.49
N PHE A 592 -4.98 6.40 -4.97
CA PHE A 592 -5.35 5.18 -4.24
C PHE A 592 -5.09 3.89 -5.01
N TRP A 593 -4.68 3.97 -6.28
CA TRP A 593 -4.49 2.83 -7.17
C TRP A 593 -3.07 2.79 -7.71
N GLN A 594 -2.65 1.63 -8.23
CA GLN A 594 -1.30 1.39 -8.70
C GLN A 594 -1.21 1.14 -10.22
N ASP A 595 -2.32 1.00 -10.91
CA ASP A 595 -2.44 0.57 -12.31
C ASP A 595 -2.32 1.71 -13.34
N TRP A 596 -1.31 2.58 -13.20
CA TRP A 596 -1.17 3.78 -14.03
C TRP A 596 -0.28 3.63 -15.27
N TRP A 597 0.55 2.58 -15.40
CA TRP A 597 1.50 2.45 -16.52
C TRP A 597 0.84 2.38 -17.89
N HIS A 598 -0.33 1.81 -17.99
CA HIS A 598 -1.02 1.71 -19.28
C HIS A 598 -1.65 3.02 -19.76
N TYR A 599 -1.67 4.07 -18.93
CA TYR A 599 -2.15 5.41 -19.28
C TYR A 599 -1.03 6.38 -19.70
N VAL A 600 0.23 5.97 -19.62
CA VAL A 600 1.37 6.79 -20.01
C VAL A 600 1.94 6.34 -21.35
N ASP A 601 2.62 7.25 -22.04
CA ASP A 601 3.30 6.99 -23.31
C ASP A 601 4.76 7.45 -23.23
N VAL A 602 5.61 6.88 -24.07
CA VAL A 602 7.02 7.28 -24.26
C VAL A 602 7.19 7.87 -25.64
N ASP A 603 7.56 9.14 -25.72
CA ASP A 603 7.86 9.83 -26.96
C ASP A 603 9.29 9.49 -27.41
N MET A 604 9.39 8.52 -28.30
CA MET A 604 10.68 8.04 -28.81
C MET A 604 11.47 9.09 -29.57
N SER A 605 10.82 10.16 -30.07
CA SER A 605 11.51 11.25 -30.77
C SER A 605 12.31 12.16 -29.84
N GLN A 606 11.91 12.23 -28.57
CA GLN A 606 12.58 13.02 -27.53
C GLN A 606 13.52 12.18 -26.64
N LYS A 607 13.39 10.84 -26.70
CA LYS A 607 14.21 9.95 -25.88
C LYS A 607 15.63 9.87 -26.44
N PRO A 608 16.67 10.13 -25.62
CA PRO A 608 18.05 9.94 -26.08
C PRO A 608 18.28 8.52 -26.59
N LYS A 609 18.97 8.38 -27.71
CA LYS A 609 19.42 7.06 -28.18
C LYS A 609 20.42 6.52 -27.16
N SER A 610 20.16 5.34 -26.61
CA SER A 610 21.03 4.63 -25.68
C SER A 610 22.33 4.19 -26.31
#